data_2569026e7c4ddbdddc93294ba4e360fa
#
_entry.id   2569026e7c4ddbdddc93294ba4e360fa
#
_cell.length_a   1.000
_cell.length_b   1.000
_cell.length_c   1.000
_cell.angle_alpha   90.00
_cell.angle_beta   90.00
_cell.angle_gamma   90.00
#
_symmetry.space_group_name_H-M   'P 1'
#
loop_
_entity.id
_entity.type
_entity.pdbx_description
1 polymer ?
#
loop_
_entity_poly.entity_id
_entity_poly.type
_entity_poly.pdbx_seq_one_letter_code
_entity_poly.pdbx_strand_id
1 'polypeptide(L)'
;KAFHPHPAGPCAAIRLAECRPCGRHKPHLTVATFRTEWYIGAEMTESTPKRLFILDGMALAYRAHFAFFSNPIRNSKGVNTSAVYGFANTLLAILEQESPTHIAACFDTSAPTARHKLYPEYKANRESMPEELSVQIPIIFSLLEAMNIPILRYEGYEADDTIGTLSRLADDTKEFHTYMVSQDKDLGQLISPSCYLWRPGKRGNDHEVIDLEKLKEHWGIERAEQVIDILALMGDSSDNIPGLPGVGEKTAKLLIGEFGSVENLLANTDKLKGKRREIVEENAALATLSKELATIDRNVPLTVTLDELVKKEPRPDELLSLLQELEFRAMQAKLFGRKVPAARASAP
;
A
#
# COMPACT_ATOMS: atom_id res chain seq x y z
N LYS A 1 21.10 -41.33 29.97
CA LYS A 1 22.39 -41.68 29.37
C LYS A 1 22.87 -40.44 28.61
N ALA A 2 23.88 -39.87 29.21
CA ALA A 2 24.69 -38.78 28.70
C ALA A 2 25.60 -39.27 27.57
N PHE A 3 25.95 -38.38 26.65
CA PHE A 3 27.34 -38.20 26.28
C PHE A 3 27.59 -36.82 25.65
N HIS A 4 28.64 -36.26 26.11
CA HIS A 4 29.20 -34.93 25.98
C HIS A 4 30.13 -34.76 24.75
N PRO A 5 30.74 -33.60 24.56
CA PRO A 5 31.10 -32.96 23.30
C PRO A 5 32.63 -32.91 23.02
N HIS A 6 32.97 -32.07 22.01
CA HIS A 6 34.29 -31.46 21.75
C HIS A 6 35.24 -32.11 20.73
N PRO A 7 36.21 -31.37 20.18
CA PRO A 7 36.56 -29.95 20.35
C PRO A 7 36.91 -29.17 19.08
N ALA A 8 37.06 -27.88 19.24
CA ALA A 8 37.66 -26.93 18.33
C ALA A 8 39.17 -27.10 18.19
N GLY A 9 39.77 -26.74 17.09
CA GLY A 9 41.20 -26.62 16.87
C GLY A 9 41.55 -25.37 16.05
N PRO A 10 42.75 -24.83 16.14
CA PRO A 10 42.97 -23.38 16.21
C PRO A 10 43.48 -22.68 14.95
N CYS A 11 43.40 -21.38 15.00
CA CYS A 11 44.02 -20.38 14.11
C CYS A 11 45.52 -20.62 13.90
N ALA A 12 45.98 -20.51 12.66
CA ALA A 12 47.40 -20.31 12.35
C ALA A 12 47.61 -18.93 11.74
N ALA A 13 48.22 -18.06 12.52
CA ALA A 13 48.74 -16.78 12.07
C ALA A 13 50.07 -17.02 11.35
N ILE A 14 50.20 -16.55 10.14
CA ILE A 14 51.50 -16.54 9.42
C ILE A 14 52.10 -15.14 9.55
N ARG A 15 53.25 -15.11 10.17
CA ARG A 15 54.13 -13.91 10.31
C ARG A 15 54.85 -13.62 8.98
N LEU A 16 54.89 -12.37 8.66
CA LEU A 16 55.81 -11.82 7.67
C LEU A 16 57.23 -11.85 8.21
N ALA A 17 58.15 -12.42 7.44
CA ALA A 17 59.61 -12.30 7.69
C ALA A 17 60.23 -11.41 6.60
N GLU A 18 60.90 -10.38 7.06
CA GLU A 18 61.72 -9.47 6.27
C GLU A 18 62.96 -10.22 5.78
N CYS A 19 63.35 -9.97 4.53
CA CYS A 19 64.72 -10.23 4.06
C CYS A 19 65.24 -9.11 3.15
N ARG A 20 66.37 -8.53 3.52
CA ARG A 20 67.12 -7.47 2.83
C ARG A 20 68.07 -8.02 1.78
N PRO A 21 68.68 -7.17 0.92
CA PRO A 21 68.97 -7.44 -0.50
C PRO A 21 70.40 -7.85 -0.76
N CYS A 22 70.66 -8.54 -1.85
CA CYS A 22 72.01 -8.66 -2.42
C CYS A 22 72.00 -8.77 -3.96
N GLY A 23 72.64 -7.82 -4.60
CA GLY A 23 73.57 -7.81 -5.72
C GLY A 23 73.19 -8.34 -7.11
N ARG A 24 73.02 -7.39 -8.06
CA ARG A 24 73.48 -7.43 -9.46
C ARG A 24 73.46 -8.75 -10.23
N HIS A 25 72.55 -8.84 -11.23
CA HIS A 25 72.89 -9.18 -12.61
C HIS A 25 71.68 -8.90 -13.55
N LYS A 26 71.91 -8.23 -14.66
CA LYS A 26 70.93 -8.10 -15.75
C LYS A 26 70.92 -9.39 -16.54
N PRO A 27 69.76 -9.87 -16.93
CA PRO A 27 69.59 -10.38 -18.28
C PRO A 27 68.33 -9.85 -18.97
N HIS A 28 68.48 -9.87 -20.28
CA HIS A 28 67.58 -9.58 -21.39
C HIS A 28 66.08 -9.71 -21.18
N LEU A 29 65.34 -8.68 -21.54
CA LEU A 29 63.90 -8.68 -21.75
C LEU A 29 63.55 -9.60 -22.93
N THR A 30 62.80 -10.63 -22.63
CA THR A 30 61.92 -11.31 -23.60
C THR A 30 60.49 -10.83 -23.29
N VAL A 31 59.92 -10.07 -24.23
CA VAL A 31 58.55 -9.57 -24.13
C VAL A 31 57.60 -10.74 -24.36
N ALA A 32 57.08 -11.31 -23.28
CA ALA A 32 55.92 -12.17 -23.36
C ALA A 32 54.67 -11.28 -23.29
N THR A 33 54.00 -11.16 -24.44
CA THR A 33 52.70 -10.52 -24.55
C THR A 33 51.67 -11.38 -23.82
N PHE A 34 51.38 -11.04 -22.57
CA PHE A 34 50.18 -11.55 -21.88
C PHE A 34 49.00 -10.74 -22.39
N ARG A 35 48.16 -11.36 -23.21
CA ARG A 35 46.84 -10.89 -23.59
C ARG A 35 45.95 -11.03 -22.35
N THR A 36 45.84 -9.99 -21.53
CA THR A 36 44.83 -9.91 -20.46
C THR A 36 43.49 -9.67 -21.15
N GLU A 37 42.72 -10.72 -21.31
CA GLU A 37 41.27 -10.60 -21.54
C GLU A 37 40.67 -9.96 -20.29
N TRP A 38 40.31 -8.70 -20.41
CA TRP A 38 39.49 -8.03 -19.42
C TRP A 38 38.10 -8.62 -19.51
N TYR A 39 37.80 -9.58 -18.62
CA TYR A 39 36.43 -9.86 -18.23
C TYR A 39 35.91 -8.59 -17.55
N ILE A 40 35.22 -7.77 -18.32
CA ILE A 40 34.35 -6.74 -17.75
C ILE A 40 33.16 -7.51 -17.17
N GLY A 41 33.32 -7.98 -15.95
CA GLY A 41 32.20 -8.31 -15.11
C GLY A 41 31.45 -7.01 -14.91
N ALA A 42 30.33 -6.84 -15.61
CA ALA A 42 29.35 -5.87 -15.24
C ALA A 42 28.87 -6.27 -13.84
N GLU A 43 29.47 -5.68 -12.80
CA GLU A 43 28.83 -5.61 -11.51
C GLU A 43 27.53 -4.85 -11.75
N MET A 44 26.44 -5.62 -11.91
CA MET A 44 25.10 -5.07 -11.74
C MET A 44 25.04 -4.65 -10.27
N THR A 45 25.34 -3.38 -10.01
CA THR A 45 24.95 -2.74 -8.76
C THR A 45 23.44 -2.83 -8.72
N GLU A 46 22.90 -3.75 -7.93
CA GLU A 46 21.48 -3.79 -7.62
C GLU A 46 21.14 -2.42 -7.02
N SER A 47 20.54 -1.57 -7.83
CA SER A 47 20.03 -0.29 -7.35
C SER A 47 18.97 -0.59 -6.30
N THR A 48 19.08 0.04 -5.14
CA THR A 48 18.05 -0.07 -4.10
C THR A 48 16.67 0.21 -4.73
N PRO A 49 15.68 -0.69 -4.56
CA PRO A 49 14.37 -0.51 -5.17
C PRO A 49 13.76 0.83 -4.79
N LYS A 50 13.14 1.49 -5.76
CA LYS A 50 12.34 2.69 -5.52
C LYS A 50 11.15 2.32 -4.63
N ARG A 51 10.77 3.19 -3.71
CA ARG A 51 9.65 2.95 -2.78
C ARG A 51 8.49 3.85 -3.16
N LEU A 52 7.41 3.25 -3.69
CA LEU A 52 6.17 3.93 -4.07
C LEU A 52 5.12 3.74 -2.97
N PHE A 53 4.64 4.83 -2.39
CA PHE A 53 3.52 4.83 -1.46
C PHE A 53 2.26 5.39 -2.13
N ILE A 54 1.20 4.60 -2.19
CA ILE A 54 -0.08 4.99 -2.78
C ILE A 54 -1.10 5.06 -1.65
N LEU A 55 -1.55 6.27 -1.34
CA LEU A 55 -2.49 6.50 -0.25
C LEU A 55 -3.92 6.32 -0.76
N ASP A 56 -4.69 5.47 -0.10
CA ASP A 56 -6.15 5.45 -0.21
C ASP A 56 -6.70 6.62 0.61
N GLY A 57 -6.97 7.73 -0.07
CA GLY A 57 -7.28 9.00 0.57
C GLY A 57 -8.58 8.97 1.35
N MET A 58 -9.62 8.31 0.80
CA MET A 58 -10.92 8.24 1.48
C MET A 58 -10.87 7.31 2.68
N ALA A 59 -10.30 6.12 2.57
CA ALA A 59 -10.17 5.20 3.70
C ALA A 59 -9.38 5.83 4.86
N LEU A 60 -8.30 6.57 4.55
CA LEU A 60 -7.51 7.28 5.56
C LEU A 60 -8.29 8.43 6.21
N ALA A 61 -9.07 9.19 5.43
CA ALA A 61 -9.90 10.30 5.94
C ALA A 61 -11.01 9.77 6.85
N TYR A 62 -11.75 8.73 6.43
CA TYR A 62 -12.76 8.08 7.24
C TYR A 62 -12.18 7.50 8.53
N ARG A 63 -11.09 6.77 8.42
CA ARG A 63 -10.39 6.23 9.58
C ARG A 63 -10.02 7.32 10.58
N ALA A 64 -9.47 8.42 10.12
CA ALA A 64 -9.09 9.55 10.96
C ALA A 64 -10.33 10.20 11.61
N HIS A 65 -11.41 10.39 10.86
CA HIS A 65 -12.67 10.93 11.38
C HIS A 65 -13.21 10.08 12.53
N PHE A 66 -13.32 8.77 12.33
CA PHE A 66 -13.88 7.86 13.35
C PHE A 66 -12.93 7.64 14.54
N ALA A 67 -11.61 7.75 14.35
CA ALA A 67 -10.66 7.65 15.46
C ALA A 67 -10.86 8.75 16.52
N PHE A 68 -11.37 9.91 16.13
CA PHE A 68 -11.64 11.04 17.01
C PHE A 68 -13.13 11.28 17.24
N PHE A 69 -14.01 10.39 16.83
CA PHE A 69 -15.46 10.57 16.91
C PHE A 69 -15.94 10.92 18.33
N SER A 70 -15.43 10.23 19.36
CA SER A 70 -15.80 10.47 20.75
C SER A 70 -15.17 11.73 21.38
N ASN A 71 -14.09 12.24 20.79
CA ASN A 71 -13.38 13.42 21.28
C ASN A 71 -12.79 14.21 20.09
N PRO A 72 -13.63 14.94 19.35
CA PRO A 72 -13.21 15.64 18.13
C PRO A 72 -12.23 16.77 18.42
N ILE A 73 -11.23 16.88 17.57
CA ILE A 73 -10.28 18.01 17.58
C ILE A 73 -10.95 19.17 16.85
N ARG A 74 -11.10 20.32 17.55
CA ARG A 74 -11.66 21.54 16.98
C ARG A 74 -10.68 22.69 17.12
N ASN A 75 -10.61 23.54 16.08
CA ASN A 75 -9.87 24.78 16.17
C ASN A 75 -10.66 25.84 16.97
N SER A 76 -10.07 27.01 17.22
CA SER A 76 -10.69 28.11 17.99
C SER A 76 -11.96 28.65 17.34
N LYS A 77 -12.18 28.41 16.03
CA LYS A 77 -13.41 28.75 15.30
C LYS A 77 -14.50 27.70 15.45
N GLY A 78 -14.26 26.61 16.21
CA GLY A 78 -15.20 25.51 16.42
C GLY A 78 -15.25 24.49 15.26
N VAL A 79 -14.44 24.63 14.22
CA VAL A 79 -14.38 23.72 13.07
C VAL A 79 -13.73 22.40 13.49
N ASN A 80 -14.38 21.28 13.18
CA ASN A 80 -13.81 19.95 13.39
C ASN A 80 -12.65 19.74 12.41
N THR A 81 -11.46 19.44 12.92
CA THR A 81 -10.22 19.22 12.15
C THR A 81 -9.64 17.81 12.36
N SER A 82 -10.41 16.93 13.00
CA SER A 82 -9.97 15.59 13.40
C SER A 82 -9.48 14.73 12.23
N ALA A 83 -10.23 14.72 11.11
CA ALA A 83 -9.87 13.93 9.94
C ALA A 83 -8.58 14.44 9.30
N VAL A 84 -8.45 15.78 9.17
CA VAL A 84 -7.21 16.40 8.67
C VAL A 84 -6.03 16.08 9.58
N TYR A 85 -6.22 16.18 10.89
CA TYR A 85 -5.17 15.90 11.87
C TYR A 85 -4.69 14.46 11.81
N GLY A 86 -5.63 13.51 11.80
CA GLY A 86 -5.28 12.08 11.73
C GLY A 86 -4.65 11.69 10.39
N PHE A 87 -5.16 12.25 9.29
CA PHE A 87 -4.58 12.08 7.95
C PHE A 87 -3.14 12.61 7.90
N ALA A 88 -2.92 13.86 8.37
CA ALA A 88 -1.60 14.48 8.44
C ALA A 88 -0.62 13.67 9.28
N ASN A 89 -1.04 13.14 10.44
CA ASN A 89 -0.19 12.29 11.27
C ASN A 89 0.23 11.01 10.54
N THR A 90 -0.69 10.34 9.85
CA THR A 90 -0.37 9.14 9.07
C THR A 90 0.61 9.46 7.95
N LEU A 91 0.36 10.56 7.21
CA LEU A 91 1.25 11.01 6.15
C LEU A 91 2.66 11.32 6.66
N LEU A 92 2.78 12.08 7.75
CA LEU A 92 4.07 12.42 8.35
C LEU A 92 4.82 11.19 8.87
N ALA A 93 4.10 10.21 9.44
CA ALA A 93 4.70 8.95 9.86
C ALA A 93 5.30 8.20 8.67
N ILE A 94 4.60 8.12 7.54
CA ILE A 94 5.10 7.49 6.31
C ILE A 94 6.35 8.23 5.81
N LEU A 95 6.30 9.55 5.72
CA LEU A 95 7.42 10.35 5.20
C LEU A 95 8.68 10.22 6.06
N GLU A 96 8.54 10.11 7.38
CA GLU A 96 9.66 10.03 8.32
C GLU A 96 10.22 8.61 8.47
N GLN A 97 9.34 7.62 8.56
CA GLN A 97 9.76 6.24 8.89
C GLN A 97 10.10 5.43 7.65
N GLU A 98 9.35 5.65 6.57
CA GLU A 98 9.42 4.83 5.37
C GLU A 98 10.28 5.46 4.26
N SER A 99 10.57 6.75 4.33
CA SER A 99 11.38 7.46 3.34
C SER A 99 10.99 7.14 1.89
N PRO A 100 9.72 7.39 1.48
CA PRO A 100 9.28 7.10 0.13
C PRO A 100 10.08 7.87 -0.91
N THR A 101 10.39 7.24 -2.05
CA THR A 101 10.95 7.91 -3.22
C THR A 101 9.84 8.48 -4.11
N HIS A 102 8.67 7.81 -4.11
CA HIS A 102 7.49 8.18 -4.89
C HIS A 102 6.25 8.09 -3.99
N ILE A 103 5.31 8.99 -4.19
CA ILE A 103 4.09 9.05 -3.39
C ILE A 103 2.95 9.66 -4.19
N ALA A 104 1.74 9.12 -4.02
CA ALA A 104 0.50 9.68 -4.56
C ALA A 104 -0.66 9.40 -3.61
N ALA A 105 -1.74 10.17 -3.72
CA ALA A 105 -2.99 9.93 -3.01
C ALA A 105 -4.13 9.75 -4.02
N CYS A 106 -4.85 8.62 -3.92
CA CYS A 106 -5.98 8.29 -4.76
C CYS A 106 -7.29 8.60 -4.02
N PHE A 107 -8.25 9.17 -4.72
CA PHE A 107 -9.56 9.50 -4.18
C PHE A 107 -10.67 9.13 -5.15
N ASP A 108 -11.80 8.69 -4.61
CA ASP A 108 -13.01 8.50 -5.36
C ASP A 108 -13.54 9.82 -5.95
N THR A 109 -14.33 9.70 -7.01
CA THR A 109 -15.14 10.78 -7.57
C THR A 109 -16.60 10.52 -7.25
N SER A 110 -17.45 11.53 -7.46
CA SER A 110 -18.91 11.37 -7.34
C SER A 110 -19.55 10.71 -8.57
N ALA A 111 -18.79 10.47 -9.64
CA ALA A 111 -19.30 9.88 -10.85
C ALA A 111 -19.60 8.37 -10.65
N PRO A 112 -20.73 7.86 -11.20
CA PRO A 112 -21.00 6.42 -11.17
C PRO A 112 -19.95 5.63 -11.94
N THR A 113 -19.52 4.50 -11.38
CA THR A 113 -18.54 3.61 -11.98
C THR A 113 -19.19 2.52 -12.85
N ALA A 114 -18.39 1.71 -13.53
CA ALA A 114 -18.86 0.54 -14.27
C ALA A 114 -19.65 -0.43 -13.37
N ARG A 115 -19.24 -0.59 -12.09
CA ARG A 115 -19.91 -1.44 -11.11
C ARG A 115 -21.33 -0.98 -10.82
N HIS A 116 -21.58 0.33 -10.71
CA HIS A 116 -22.93 0.87 -10.52
C HIS A 116 -23.83 0.62 -11.73
N LYS A 117 -23.26 0.59 -12.96
CA LYS A 117 -24.02 0.26 -14.19
C LYS A 117 -24.33 -1.22 -14.27
N LEU A 118 -23.41 -2.06 -13.83
CA LEU A 118 -23.58 -3.51 -13.80
C LEU A 118 -24.59 -3.95 -12.73
N TYR A 119 -24.52 -3.35 -11.56
CA TYR A 119 -25.35 -3.69 -10.40
C TYR A 119 -25.78 -2.41 -9.67
N PRO A 120 -27.03 -1.91 -9.93
CA PRO A 120 -27.50 -0.65 -9.35
C PRO A 120 -27.51 -0.59 -7.82
N GLU A 121 -27.60 -1.74 -7.16
CA GLU A 121 -27.56 -1.85 -5.70
C GLU A 121 -26.12 -1.78 -5.15
N TYR A 122 -25.09 -1.77 -6.00
CA TYR A 122 -23.70 -1.65 -5.55
C TYR A 122 -23.49 -0.39 -4.71
N LYS A 123 -23.00 -0.55 -3.49
CA LYS A 123 -22.82 0.52 -2.49
C LYS A 123 -24.09 1.31 -2.12
N ALA A 124 -25.29 0.85 -2.52
CA ALA A 124 -26.54 1.57 -2.26
C ALA A 124 -26.91 1.62 -0.78
N ASN A 125 -26.38 0.72 0.05
CA ASN A 125 -26.55 0.68 1.49
C ASN A 125 -25.56 1.57 2.26
N ARG A 126 -24.59 2.21 1.58
CA ARG A 126 -23.65 3.12 2.24
C ARG A 126 -24.37 4.40 2.67
N GLU A 127 -24.17 4.78 3.90
CA GLU A 127 -24.63 6.08 4.40
C GLU A 127 -23.92 7.22 3.69
N SER A 128 -24.58 8.37 3.58
CA SER A 128 -23.94 9.57 3.08
C SER A 128 -22.75 9.94 3.95
N MET A 129 -21.73 10.53 3.36
CA MET A 129 -20.57 11.03 4.09
C MET A 129 -21.02 11.98 5.20
N PRO A 130 -20.54 11.81 6.45
CA PRO A 130 -20.83 12.74 7.53
C PRO A 130 -20.46 14.19 7.12
N GLU A 131 -21.35 15.14 7.41
CA GLU A 131 -21.14 16.56 7.06
C GLU A 131 -19.82 17.08 7.61
N GLU A 132 -19.51 16.74 8.88
CA GLU A 132 -18.24 17.11 9.52
C GLU A 132 -16.99 16.52 8.82
N LEU A 133 -17.11 15.41 8.09
CA LEU A 133 -16.03 14.87 7.28
C LEU A 133 -15.97 15.56 5.91
N SER A 134 -17.15 15.79 5.31
CA SER A 134 -17.22 16.38 3.96
C SER A 134 -16.56 17.74 3.86
N VAL A 135 -16.68 18.57 4.90
CA VAL A 135 -16.01 19.89 4.97
C VAL A 135 -14.49 19.79 5.16
N GLN A 136 -13.99 18.66 5.61
CA GLN A 136 -12.56 18.43 5.83
C GLN A 136 -11.84 17.86 4.59
N ILE A 137 -12.54 17.25 3.64
CA ILE A 137 -11.93 16.70 2.42
C ILE A 137 -11.19 17.77 1.61
N PRO A 138 -11.76 18.95 1.33
CA PRO A 138 -11.03 20.03 0.65
C PRO A 138 -9.76 20.46 1.41
N ILE A 139 -9.79 20.44 2.74
CA ILE A 139 -8.64 20.80 3.57
C ILE A 139 -7.54 19.72 3.46
N ILE A 140 -7.92 18.43 3.38
CA ILE A 140 -6.98 17.34 3.11
C ILE A 140 -6.33 17.53 1.73
N PHE A 141 -7.10 17.96 0.72
CA PHE A 141 -6.52 18.28 -0.60
C PHE A 141 -5.51 19.42 -0.51
N SER A 142 -5.85 20.52 0.18
CA SER A 142 -4.92 21.62 0.40
C SER A 142 -3.65 21.18 1.14
N LEU A 143 -3.77 20.24 2.09
CA LEU A 143 -2.61 19.67 2.78
C LEU A 143 -1.72 18.88 1.80
N LEU A 144 -2.30 18.03 0.97
CA LEU A 144 -1.57 17.23 -0.03
C LEU A 144 -0.90 18.14 -1.06
N GLU A 145 -1.59 19.20 -1.53
CA GLU A 145 -1.04 20.19 -2.44
C GLU A 145 0.14 20.95 -1.81
N ALA A 146 0.01 21.39 -0.56
CA ALA A 146 1.09 22.05 0.19
C ALA A 146 2.28 21.10 0.43
N MET A 147 2.04 19.81 0.52
CA MET A 147 3.05 18.75 0.63
C MET A 147 3.62 18.31 -0.73
N ASN A 148 3.21 18.92 -1.85
CA ASN A 148 3.55 18.53 -3.22
C ASN A 148 3.26 17.05 -3.54
N ILE A 149 2.18 16.49 -2.98
CA ILE A 149 1.76 15.11 -3.22
C ILE A 149 0.66 15.11 -4.29
N PRO A 150 0.84 14.39 -5.41
CA PRO A 150 -0.16 14.28 -6.45
C PRO A 150 -1.47 13.66 -5.92
N ILE A 151 -2.59 14.29 -6.27
CA ILE A 151 -3.95 13.81 -5.99
C ILE A 151 -4.51 13.22 -7.28
N LEU A 152 -4.82 11.94 -7.27
CA LEU A 152 -5.29 11.19 -8.43
C LEU A 152 -6.78 10.88 -8.29
N ARG A 153 -7.57 11.32 -9.27
CA ARG A 153 -9.02 11.15 -9.33
C ARG A 153 -9.45 10.96 -10.77
N TYR A 154 -10.07 9.83 -11.06
CA TYR A 154 -10.50 9.48 -12.42
C TYR A 154 -12.00 9.22 -12.44
N GLU A 155 -12.76 9.99 -13.21
CA GLU A 155 -14.19 9.82 -13.33
C GLU A 155 -14.54 8.44 -13.92
N GLY A 156 -15.51 7.77 -13.31
CA GLY A 156 -15.94 6.44 -13.71
C GLY A 156 -15.12 5.29 -13.14
N TYR A 157 -14.09 5.59 -12.34
CA TYR A 157 -13.25 4.63 -11.64
C TYR A 157 -13.22 4.94 -10.13
N GLU A 158 -12.96 3.92 -9.34
CA GLU A 158 -12.77 4.04 -7.90
C GLU A 158 -11.29 4.28 -7.55
N ALA A 159 -11.04 4.75 -6.33
CA ALA A 159 -9.68 4.90 -5.83
C ALA A 159 -8.89 3.58 -5.91
N ASP A 160 -9.54 2.47 -5.59
CA ASP A 160 -8.97 1.12 -5.64
C ASP A 160 -8.51 0.73 -7.05
N ASP A 161 -9.29 1.10 -8.08
CA ASP A 161 -8.92 0.84 -9.49
C ASP A 161 -7.66 1.64 -9.87
N THR A 162 -7.58 2.89 -9.40
CA THR A 162 -6.39 3.74 -9.60
C THR A 162 -5.18 3.18 -8.88
N ILE A 163 -5.34 2.73 -7.61
CA ILE A 163 -4.30 2.07 -6.82
C ILE A 163 -3.84 0.79 -7.52
N GLY A 164 -4.79 -0.05 -7.98
CA GLY A 164 -4.50 -1.30 -8.67
C GLY A 164 -3.75 -1.10 -9.98
N THR A 165 -4.11 -0.05 -10.73
CA THR A 165 -3.43 0.29 -11.98
C THR A 165 -2.00 0.78 -11.74
N LEU A 166 -1.79 1.67 -10.78
CA LEU A 166 -0.45 2.15 -10.40
C LEU A 166 0.43 1.00 -9.89
N SER A 167 -0.12 0.12 -9.04
CA SER A 167 0.59 -1.03 -8.52
C SER A 167 1.04 -1.97 -9.65
N ARG A 168 0.18 -2.24 -10.63
CA ARG A 168 0.54 -3.03 -11.81
C ARG A 168 1.65 -2.37 -12.63
N LEU A 169 1.51 -1.06 -12.91
CA LEU A 169 2.54 -0.33 -13.68
C LEU A 169 3.90 -0.34 -12.97
N ALA A 170 3.91 -0.24 -11.65
CA ALA A 170 5.13 -0.31 -10.85
C ALA A 170 5.75 -1.72 -10.89
N ASP A 171 4.93 -2.77 -10.73
CA ASP A 171 5.36 -4.17 -10.81
C ASP A 171 5.95 -4.50 -12.19
N ASP A 172 5.36 -3.98 -13.28
CA ASP A 172 5.80 -4.22 -14.65
C ASP A 172 7.25 -3.70 -14.87
N THR A 173 7.66 -2.62 -14.19
CA THR A 173 9.03 -2.07 -14.29
C THR A 173 10.06 -2.90 -13.54
N LYS A 174 9.66 -3.63 -12.51
CA LYS A 174 10.52 -4.36 -11.56
C LYS A 174 11.51 -3.48 -10.78
N GLU A 175 11.28 -2.16 -10.78
CA GLU A 175 12.13 -1.18 -10.11
C GLU A 175 11.58 -0.75 -8.75
N PHE A 176 10.29 -1.05 -8.47
CA PHE A 176 9.58 -0.53 -7.31
C PHE A 176 9.25 -1.60 -6.27
N HIS A 177 9.30 -1.18 -5.02
CA HIS A 177 8.51 -1.76 -3.95
C HIS A 177 7.32 -0.83 -3.69
N THR A 178 6.12 -1.33 -3.94
CA THR A 178 4.86 -0.56 -3.83
C THR A 178 4.18 -0.85 -2.51
N TYR A 179 3.75 0.20 -1.82
CA TYR A 179 3.02 0.12 -0.55
C TYR A 179 1.67 0.81 -0.72
N MET A 180 0.61 0.03 -0.76
CA MET A 180 -0.77 0.52 -0.76
C MET A 180 -1.17 0.84 0.68
N VAL A 181 -1.41 2.11 0.96
CA VAL A 181 -1.71 2.59 2.33
C VAL A 181 -3.21 2.62 2.52
N SER A 182 -3.77 1.56 3.06
CA SER A 182 -5.21 1.43 3.34
C SER A 182 -5.49 0.44 4.47
N GLN A 183 -6.71 0.48 5.01
CA GLN A 183 -7.25 -0.58 5.87
C GLN A 183 -8.15 -1.55 5.11
N ASP A 184 -8.40 -1.28 3.84
CA ASP A 184 -9.26 -2.11 3.01
C ASP A 184 -8.61 -3.48 2.75
N LYS A 185 -9.37 -4.53 3.08
CA LYS A 185 -8.96 -5.92 2.86
C LYS A 185 -8.96 -6.30 1.39
N ASP A 186 -9.77 -5.61 0.58
CA ASP A 186 -10.01 -5.94 -0.82
C ASP A 186 -8.77 -5.63 -1.67
N LEU A 187 -7.94 -4.66 -1.26
CA LEU A 187 -6.61 -4.41 -1.84
C LEU A 187 -5.65 -5.60 -1.65
N GLY A 188 -5.98 -6.57 -0.81
CA GLY A 188 -5.24 -7.82 -0.68
C GLY A 188 -5.07 -8.57 -2.00
N GLN A 189 -6.04 -8.45 -2.93
CA GLN A 189 -5.97 -9.04 -4.27
C GLN A 189 -4.84 -8.50 -5.15
N LEU A 190 -4.27 -7.34 -4.78
CA LEU A 190 -3.22 -6.65 -5.52
C LEU A 190 -1.81 -6.96 -5.00
N ILE A 191 -1.70 -7.69 -3.88
CA ILE A 191 -0.40 -8.02 -3.26
C ILE A 191 0.40 -8.94 -4.19
N SER A 192 1.66 -8.58 -4.38
CA SER A 192 2.63 -9.31 -5.20
C SER A 192 3.97 -9.44 -4.44
N PRO A 193 5.00 -10.08 -5.00
CA PRO A 193 6.32 -10.07 -4.38
C PRO A 193 6.95 -8.68 -4.18
N SER A 194 6.47 -7.67 -4.92
CA SER A 194 6.94 -6.28 -4.85
C SER A 194 5.83 -5.27 -4.46
N CYS A 195 4.61 -5.73 -4.22
CA CYS A 195 3.48 -4.90 -3.81
C CYS A 195 2.91 -5.36 -2.47
N TYR A 196 2.80 -4.46 -1.52
CA TYR A 196 2.44 -4.70 -0.12
C TYR A 196 1.25 -3.86 0.29
N LEU A 197 0.43 -4.35 1.23
CA LEU A 197 -0.56 -3.55 1.90
C LEU A 197 0.05 -2.99 3.20
N TRP A 198 0.23 -1.67 3.26
CA TRP A 198 0.66 -0.95 4.45
C TRP A 198 -0.57 -0.48 5.24
N ARG A 199 -0.83 -1.12 6.34
CA ARG A 199 -2.01 -0.88 7.17
C ARG A 199 -1.67 -0.01 8.36
N PRO A 200 -2.23 1.23 8.48
CA PRO A 200 -2.03 2.06 9.66
C PRO A 200 -2.53 1.37 10.93
N GLY A 201 -1.73 1.35 11.97
CA GLY A 201 -2.08 0.77 13.27
C GLY A 201 -3.04 1.64 14.08
N LYS A 202 -3.53 1.10 15.20
CA LYS A 202 -4.53 1.78 16.05
C LYS A 202 -3.95 2.93 16.87
N ARG A 203 -2.64 2.94 17.13
CA ARG A 203 -1.97 3.93 17.99
C ARG A 203 -0.81 4.58 17.26
N GLY A 204 -0.88 5.91 17.13
CA GLY A 204 0.25 6.73 16.69
C GLY A 204 0.95 6.27 15.41
N ASN A 205 2.21 5.92 15.54
CA ASN A 205 3.08 5.53 14.42
C ASN A 205 3.12 4.02 14.15
N ASP A 206 2.27 3.23 14.82
CA ASP A 206 2.22 1.79 14.56
C ASP A 206 1.64 1.53 13.17
N HIS A 207 2.18 0.54 12.50
CA HIS A 207 1.66 0.04 11.24
C HIS A 207 1.96 -1.46 11.09
N GLU A 208 1.27 -2.08 10.17
CA GLU A 208 1.50 -3.45 9.76
C GLU A 208 1.70 -3.51 8.25
N VAL A 209 2.76 -4.15 7.81
CA VAL A 209 2.96 -4.46 6.40
C VAL A 209 2.52 -5.90 6.15
N ILE A 210 1.55 -6.06 5.25
CA ILE A 210 1.03 -7.35 4.81
C ILE A 210 1.65 -7.65 3.45
N ASP A 211 2.49 -8.65 3.43
CA ASP A 211 3.10 -9.24 2.26
C ASP A 211 2.29 -10.47 1.77
N LEU A 212 2.76 -11.10 0.71
CA LEU A 212 2.10 -12.26 0.12
C LEU A 212 2.00 -13.46 1.09
N GLU A 213 3.00 -13.66 1.94
CA GLU A 213 3.00 -14.80 2.88
C GLU A 213 1.99 -14.57 4.01
N LYS A 214 1.95 -13.39 4.60
CA LYS A 214 0.93 -13.03 5.60
C LYS A 214 -0.48 -13.07 5.01
N LEU A 215 -0.64 -12.61 3.76
CA LEU A 215 -1.92 -12.67 3.07
C LEU A 215 -2.40 -14.12 2.91
N LYS A 216 -1.51 -14.99 2.43
CA LYS A 216 -1.79 -16.43 2.27
C LYS A 216 -2.17 -17.09 3.59
N GLU A 217 -1.42 -16.81 4.64
CA GLU A 217 -1.72 -17.33 5.98
C GLU A 217 -3.08 -16.86 6.49
N HIS A 218 -3.36 -15.55 6.35
CA HIS A 218 -4.62 -14.96 6.83
C HIS A 218 -5.85 -15.49 6.10
N TRP A 219 -5.77 -15.61 4.77
CA TRP A 219 -6.89 -16.02 3.94
C TRP A 219 -6.94 -17.54 3.70
N GLY A 220 -5.88 -18.29 3.94
CA GLY A 220 -5.77 -19.71 3.63
C GLY A 220 -5.74 -19.96 2.12
N ILE A 221 -5.02 -19.14 1.39
CA ILE A 221 -4.93 -19.13 -0.09
C ILE A 221 -3.50 -19.37 -0.56
N GLU A 222 -3.35 -19.69 -1.84
CA GLU A 222 -2.04 -19.90 -2.48
C GLU A 222 -1.58 -18.67 -3.29
N ARG A 223 -2.54 -17.86 -3.77
CA ARG A 223 -2.30 -16.71 -4.64
C ARG A 223 -3.19 -15.54 -4.22
N ALA A 224 -2.69 -14.32 -4.36
CA ALA A 224 -3.41 -13.10 -3.96
C ALA A 224 -4.75 -12.93 -4.68
N GLU A 225 -4.83 -13.31 -5.95
CA GLU A 225 -6.06 -13.20 -6.75
C GLU A 225 -7.22 -14.03 -6.17
N GLN A 226 -6.93 -15.06 -5.37
CA GLN A 226 -7.98 -15.86 -4.71
C GLN A 226 -8.76 -15.07 -3.64
N VAL A 227 -8.27 -13.89 -3.23
CA VAL A 227 -9.07 -12.95 -2.41
C VAL A 227 -10.34 -12.57 -3.16
N ILE A 228 -10.26 -12.33 -4.47
CA ILE A 228 -11.42 -12.03 -5.30
C ILE A 228 -12.45 -13.18 -5.26
N ASP A 229 -11.97 -14.41 -5.38
CA ASP A 229 -12.82 -15.60 -5.36
C ASP A 229 -13.52 -15.79 -4.01
N ILE A 230 -12.81 -15.52 -2.92
CA ILE A 230 -13.41 -15.60 -1.57
C ILE A 230 -14.48 -14.51 -1.40
N LEU A 231 -14.18 -13.26 -1.80
CA LEU A 231 -15.13 -12.15 -1.76
C LEU A 231 -16.35 -12.44 -2.64
N ALA A 232 -16.16 -13.03 -3.81
CA ALA A 232 -17.24 -13.42 -4.71
C ALA A 232 -18.20 -14.41 -4.08
N LEU A 233 -17.71 -15.35 -3.27
CA LEU A 233 -18.53 -16.35 -2.61
C LEU A 233 -19.17 -15.83 -1.32
N MET A 234 -18.43 -15.10 -0.48
CA MET A 234 -18.95 -14.63 0.80
C MET A 234 -19.75 -13.33 0.68
N GLY A 235 -19.57 -12.58 -0.42
CA GLY A 235 -20.09 -11.23 -0.57
C GLY A 235 -19.32 -10.20 0.27
N ASP A 236 -19.71 -8.95 0.10
CA ASP A 236 -19.27 -7.83 0.96
C ASP A 236 -20.44 -6.92 1.30
N SER A 237 -20.78 -6.87 2.59
CA SER A 237 -21.88 -6.03 3.07
C SER A 237 -21.55 -4.53 2.99
N SER A 238 -20.28 -4.14 3.01
CA SER A 238 -19.86 -2.74 2.91
C SER A 238 -20.12 -2.18 1.50
N ASP A 239 -19.93 -3.02 0.49
CA ASP A 239 -20.10 -2.68 -0.92
C ASP A 239 -21.41 -3.22 -1.50
N ASN A 240 -22.20 -3.86 -0.66
CA ASN A 240 -23.45 -4.51 -1.07
C ASN A 240 -23.23 -5.56 -2.17
N ILE A 241 -22.11 -6.27 -2.11
CA ILE A 241 -21.82 -7.41 -3.00
C ILE A 241 -22.55 -8.62 -2.43
N PRO A 242 -23.44 -9.27 -3.22
CA PRO A 242 -24.38 -10.25 -2.68
C PRO A 242 -23.73 -11.56 -2.18
N GLY A 243 -22.70 -12.06 -2.87
CA GLY A 243 -22.13 -13.37 -2.58
C GLY A 243 -23.13 -14.51 -2.76
N LEU A 244 -22.82 -15.70 -2.24
CA LEU A 244 -23.73 -16.84 -2.22
C LEU A 244 -24.52 -16.90 -0.90
N PRO A 245 -25.84 -17.14 -0.93
CA PRO A 245 -26.67 -17.21 0.27
C PRO A 245 -26.16 -18.21 1.31
N GLY A 246 -25.87 -17.74 2.52
CA GLY A 246 -25.39 -18.58 3.62
C GLY A 246 -23.94 -19.05 3.51
N VAL A 247 -23.18 -18.50 2.58
CA VAL A 247 -21.74 -18.73 2.45
C VAL A 247 -21.00 -17.56 3.11
N GLY A 248 -20.49 -17.75 4.31
CA GLY A 248 -19.62 -16.80 4.99
C GLY A 248 -18.14 -17.13 4.74
N GLU A 249 -17.25 -16.28 5.28
CA GLU A 249 -15.80 -16.33 5.08
C GLU A 249 -15.20 -17.74 5.24
N LYS A 250 -15.55 -18.46 6.32
CA LYS A 250 -15.02 -19.82 6.57
C LYS A 250 -15.38 -20.81 5.47
N THR A 251 -16.61 -20.73 4.96
CA THR A 251 -17.07 -21.62 3.90
C THR A 251 -16.46 -21.22 2.56
N ALA A 252 -16.34 -19.93 2.27
CA ALA A 252 -15.71 -19.42 1.07
C ALA A 252 -14.23 -19.85 1.01
N LYS A 253 -13.47 -19.65 2.10
CA LYS A 253 -12.07 -20.10 2.22
C LYS A 253 -11.92 -21.60 1.99
N LEU A 254 -12.81 -22.42 2.54
CA LEU A 254 -12.79 -23.87 2.35
C LEU A 254 -13.05 -24.24 0.87
N LEU A 255 -14.05 -23.64 0.25
CA LEU A 255 -14.38 -23.89 -1.14
C LEU A 255 -13.25 -23.47 -2.10
N ILE A 256 -12.67 -22.28 -1.89
CA ILE A 256 -11.57 -21.82 -2.72
C ILE A 256 -10.29 -22.60 -2.46
N GLY A 257 -10.03 -23.02 -1.22
CA GLY A 257 -8.93 -23.96 -0.92
C GLY A 257 -9.07 -25.31 -1.62
N GLU A 258 -10.30 -25.84 -1.81
CA GLU A 258 -10.56 -27.10 -2.50
C GLU A 258 -10.58 -26.95 -4.02
N PHE A 259 -11.21 -25.92 -4.56
CA PHE A 259 -11.44 -25.75 -5.99
C PHE A 259 -10.52 -24.73 -6.67
N GLY A 260 -9.83 -23.90 -5.92
CA GLY A 260 -8.85 -22.92 -6.42
C GLY A 260 -9.45 -21.63 -7.00
N SER A 261 -10.65 -21.66 -7.58
CA SER A 261 -11.36 -20.51 -8.09
C SER A 261 -12.88 -20.74 -8.18
N VAL A 262 -13.64 -19.65 -8.33
CA VAL A 262 -15.11 -19.70 -8.55
C VAL A 262 -15.43 -20.47 -9.83
N GLU A 263 -14.71 -20.26 -10.92
CA GLU A 263 -14.96 -20.92 -12.20
C GLU A 263 -14.79 -22.44 -12.06
N ASN A 264 -13.73 -22.87 -11.38
CA ASN A 264 -13.47 -24.29 -11.18
C ASN A 264 -14.49 -24.92 -10.21
N LEU A 265 -14.94 -24.16 -9.20
CA LEU A 265 -16.03 -24.57 -8.32
C LEU A 265 -17.32 -24.79 -9.12
N LEU A 266 -17.72 -23.84 -9.97
CA LEU A 266 -18.91 -23.92 -10.79
C LEU A 266 -18.87 -25.06 -11.82
N ALA A 267 -17.67 -25.35 -12.36
CA ALA A 267 -17.46 -26.44 -13.30
C ALA A 267 -17.46 -27.84 -12.65
N ASN A 268 -17.35 -27.92 -11.31
CA ASN A 268 -17.20 -29.19 -10.57
C ASN A 268 -18.22 -29.32 -9.42
N THR A 269 -19.44 -28.84 -9.59
CA THR A 269 -20.48 -28.88 -8.56
C THR A 269 -20.88 -30.32 -8.17
N ASP A 270 -20.64 -31.29 -9.05
CA ASP A 270 -20.85 -32.71 -8.81
C ASP A 270 -20.01 -33.27 -7.63
N LYS A 271 -18.87 -32.64 -7.32
CA LYS A 271 -18.04 -32.96 -6.15
C LYS A 271 -18.64 -32.48 -4.85
N LEU A 272 -19.53 -31.48 -4.89
CA LEU A 272 -20.23 -30.97 -3.73
C LEU A 272 -21.41 -31.90 -3.35
N LYS A 273 -21.78 -31.87 -2.06
CA LYS A 273 -22.87 -32.73 -1.53
C LYS A 273 -23.93 -31.88 -0.83
N GLY A 274 -25.18 -32.33 -0.95
CA GLY A 274 -26.32 -31.79 -0.22
C GLY A 274 -26.51 -30.30 -0.48
N LYS A 275 -26.91 -29.56 0.54
CA LYS A 275 -27.29 -28.15 0.45
C LYS A 275 -26.22 -27.22 -0.15
N ARG A 276 -24.94 -27.56 0.01
CA ARG A 276 -23.86 -26.76 -0.61
C ARG A 276 -23.90 -26.83 -2.13
N ARG A 277 -24.15 -28.02 -2.68
CA ARG A 277 -24.29 -28.20 -4.13
C ARG A 277 -25.46 -27.38 -4.65
N GLU A 278 -26.64 -27.52 -4.02
CA GLU A 278 -27.85 -26.78 -4.38
C GLU A 278 -27.61 -25.27 -4.39
N ILE A 279 -27.03 -24.72 -3.32
CA ILE A 279 -26.73 -23.28 -3.20
C ILE A 279 -25.82 -22.82 -4.36
N VAL A 280 -24.75 -23.55 -4.66
CA VAL A 280 -23.79 -23.16 -5.71
C VAL A 280 -24.42 -23.26 -7.09
N GLU A 281 -25.16 -24.32 -7.39
CA GLU A 281 -25.84 -24.52 -8.69
C GLU A 281 -26.94 -23.48 -8.93
N GLU A 282 -27.77 -23.23 -7.94
CA GLU A 282 -28.88 -22.26 -8.05
C GLU A 282 -28.42 -20.80 -8.14
N ASN A 283 -27.24 -20.49 -7.59
CA ASN A 283 -26.73 -19.13 -7.51
C ASN A 283 -25.42 -18.91 -8.32
N ALA A 284 -25.15 -19.73 -9.34
CA ALA A 284 -23.95 -19.63 -10.16
C ALA A 284 -23.76 -18.24 -10.81
N ALA A 285 -24.87 -17.66 -11.33
CA ALA A 285 -24.86 -16.32 -11.91
C ALA A 285 -24.51 -15.24 -10.86
N LEU A 286 -24.98 -15.42 -9.62
CA LEU A 286 -24.71 -14.49 -8.53
C LEU A 286 -23.24 -14.54 -8.09
N ALA A 287 -22.63 -15.73 -8.05
CA ALA A 287 -21.20 -15.87 -7.81
C ALA A 287 -20.35 -15.17 -8.87
N THR A 288 -20.74 -15.31 -10.14
CA THR A 288 -20.04 -14.65 -11.26
C THR A 288 -20.16 -13.11 -11.17
N LEU A 289 -21.39 -12.62 -10.93
CA LEU A 289 -21.63 -11.18 -10.73
C LEU A 289 -20.81 -10.64 -9.55
N SER A 290 -20.85 -11.35 -8.41
CA SER A 290 -20.09 -10.94 -7.21
C SER A 290 -18.59 -10.91 -7.46
N LYS A 291 -18.07 -11.85 -8.25
CA LYS A 291 -16.66 -11.86 -8.66
C LYS A 291 -16.30 -10.63 -9.50
N GLU A 292 -17.16 -10.28 -10.47
CA GLU A 292 -16.94 -9.09 -11.30
C GLU A 292 -16.97 -7.82 -10.46
N LEU A 293 -17.91 -7.69 -9.52
CA LEU A 293 -18.01 -6.54 -8.61
C LEU A 293 -16.82 -6.42 -7.66
N ALA A 294 -16.30 -7.55 -7.14
CA ALA A 294 -15.17 -7.58 -6.22
C ALA A 294 -13.82 -7.38 -6.91
N THR A 295 -13.77 -7.53 -8.24
CA THR A 295 -12.50 -7.41 -8.99
C THR A 295 -12.13 -5.94 -9.18
N ILE A 296 -10.93 -5.57 -8.76
CA ILE A 296 -10.36 -4.24 -8.97
C ILE A 296 -9.88 -4.13 -10.43
N ASP A 297 -10.32 -3.09 -11.13
CA ASP A 297 -9.85 -2.80 -12.49
C ASP A 297 -8.43 -2.23 -12.44
N ARG A 298 -7.50 -2.89 -13.09
CA ARG A 298 -6.09 -2.51 -13.14
C ARG A 298 -5.70 -1.81 -14.44
N ASN A 299 -6.68 -1.27 -15.17
CA ASN A 299 -6.48 -0.68 -16.50
C ASN A 299 -7.10 0.72 -16.62
N VAL A 300 -7.11 1.49 -15.53
CA VAL A 300 -7.54 2.90 -15.55
C VAL A 300 -6.65 3.68 -16.53
N PRO A 301 -7.23 4.49 -17.44
CA PRO A 301 -6.46 5.31 -18.38
C PRO A 301 -5.78 6.48 -17.64
N LEU A 302 -4.72 6.18 -16.90
CA LEU A 302 -3.99 7.17 -16.13
C LEU A 302 -3.34 8.20 -17.05
N THR A 303 -3.43 9.46 -16.65
CA THR A 303 -2.76 10.59 -17.34
C THR A 303 -1.41 10.92 -16.73
N VAL A 304 -1.03 10.23 -15.64
CA VAL A 304 0.21 10.42 -14.89
C VAL A 304 1.14 9.22 -15.11
N THR A 305 2.44 9.49 -15.17
CA THR A 305 3.50 8.48 -15.20
C THR A 305 4.07 8.25 -13.81
N LEU A 306 4.77 7.13 -13.60
CA LEU A 306 5.44 6.86 -12.32
C LEU A 306 6.49 7.91 -11.97
N ASP A 307 7.21 8.45 -12.96
CA ASP A 307 8.22 9.48 -12.73
C ASP A 307 7.65 10.82 -12.23
N GLU A 308 6.38 11.10 -12.54
CA GLU A 308 5.69 12.30 -12.02
C GLU A 308 5.30 12.15 -10.55
N LEU A 309 5.32 10.93 -10.00
CA LEU A 309 5.05 10.63 -8.60
C LEU A 309 6.28 10.76 -7.70
N VAL A 310 7.44 11.14 -8.22
CA VAL A 310 8.65 11.39 -7.41
C VAL A 310 8.30 12.35 -6.28
N LYS A 311 8.64 11.93 -5.05
CA LYS A 311 8.43 12.76 -3.85
C LYS A 311 9.16 14.09 -4.01
N LYS A 312 8.44 15.19 -3.86
CA LYS A 312 8.94 16.56 -3.90
C LYS A 312 9.00 17.17 -2.51
N GLU A 313 9.80 18.24 -2.36
CA GLU A 313 9.79 19.00 -1.12
C GLU A 313 8.45 19.74 -0.96
N PRO A 314 7.93 19.83 0.27
CA PRO A 314 6.74 20.62 0.56
C PRO A 314 6.91 22.08 0.19
N ARG A 315 5.82 22.79 -0.02
CA ARG A 315 5.76 24.26 -0.17
C ARG A 315 5.69 24.88 1.23
N PRO A 316 6.80 25.40 1.78
CA PRO A 316 6.90 25.66 3.20
C PRO A 316 5.91 26.75 3.67
N ASP A 317 5.71 27.81 2.89
CA ASP A 317 4.84 28.94 3.27
C ASP A 317 3.37 28.53 3.24
N GLU A 318 2.94 27.77 2.22
CA GLU A 318 1.57 27.26 2.10
C GLU A 318 1.26 26.27 3.23
N LEU A 319 2.18 25.34 3.49
CA LEU A 319 2.04 24.35 4.54
C LEU A 319 1.98 25.01 5.93
N LEU A 320 2.88 25.97 6.19
CA LEU A 320 2.89 26.68 7.46
C LEU A 320 1.59 27.48 7.67
N SER A 321 1.11 28.17 6.65
CA SER A 321 -0.15 28.94 6.70
C SER A 321 -1.34 28.00 7.01
N LEU A 322 -1.43 26.88 6.32
CA LEU A 322 -2.49 25.89 6.55
C LEU A 322 -2.44 25.32 7.98
N LEU A 323 -1.26 24.91 8.46
CA LEU A 323 -1.11 24.39 9.82
C LEU A 323 -1.40 25.46 10.90
N GLN A 324 -1.16 26.74 10.63
CA GLN A 324 -1.53 27.85 11.51
C GLN A 324 -3.05 28.03 11.56
N GLU A 325 -3.73 28.00 10.41
CA GLU A 325 -5.19 28.09 10.35
C GLU A 325 -5.87 26.93 11.07
N LEU A 326 -5.33 25.72 10.95
CA LEU A 326 -5.80 24.52 11.62
C LEU A 326 -5.41 24.46 13.10
N GLU A 327 -4.52 25.35 13.56
CA GLU A 327 -3.95 25.38 14.92
C GLU A 327 -3.17 24.12 15.31
N PHE A 328 -2.56 23.44 14.34
CA PHE A 328 -1.76 22.22 14.54
C PHE A 328 -0.35 22.54 15.06
N ARG A 329 -0.28 23.13 16.26
CA ARG A 329 0.97 23.64 16.86
C ARG A 329 2.08 22.60 16.99
N ALA A 330 1.72 21.35 17.33
CA ALA A 330 2.70 20.27 17.46
C ALA A 330 3.34 19.93 16.10
N MET A 331 2.55 19.89 15.02
CA MET A 331 3.06 19.65 13.67
C MET A 331 3.91 20.82 13.17
N GLN A 332 3.49 22.06 13.44
CA GLN A 332 4.29 23.26 13.13
C GLN A 332 5.66 23.19 13.81
N ALA A 333 5.68 22.87 15.11
CA ALA A 333 6.92 22.79 15.87
C ALA A 333 7.84 21.65 15.37
N LYS A 334 7.25 20.55 14.91
CA LYS A 334 7.94 19.39 14.37
C LYS A 334 8.56 19.67 13.00
N LEU A 335 7.82 20.30 12.10
CA LEU A 335 8.25 20.54 10.70
C LEU A 335 9.11 21.79 10.54
N PHE A 336 8.83 22.85 11.32
CA PHE A 336 9.48 24.16 11.15
C PHE A 336 10.34 24.58 12.35
N GLY A 337 10.43 23.78 13.41
CA GLY A 337 11.13 24.11 14.64
C GLY A 337 10.32 25.02 15.59
N ARG A 338 10.80 25.22 16.84
CA ARG A 338 10.09 25.95 17.90
C ARG A 338 9.93 27.46 17.68
N LYS A 339 10.44 28.05 16.59
CA LYS A 339 10.35 29.50 16.31
C LYS A 339 9.27 29.80 15.25
N VAL A 340 8.02 29.54 15.55
CA VAL A 340 6.92 30.14 14.79
C VAL A 340 6.42 31.34 15.61
N PRO A 341 6.55 32.60 15.13
CA PRO A 341 5.94 33.74 15.80
C PRO A 341 4.44 33.55 15.85
N ALA A 342 3.83 33.78 17.01
CA ALA A 342 2.37 33.89 17.09
C ALA A 342 1.92 34.95 16.09
N ALA A 343 0.98 34.58 15.19
CA ALA A 343 0.35 35.51 14.29
C ALA A 343 -0.16 36.71 15.15
N ARG A 344 0.36 37.91 14.89
CA ARG A 344 -0.16 39.12 15.49
C ARG A 344 -1.62 39.21 15.07
N ALA A 345 -2.52 39.04 16.02
CA ALA A 345 -3.90 39.45 15.86
C ALA A 345 -3.86 40.91 15.36
N SER A 346 -4.26 41.15 14.13
CA SER A 346 -4.58 42.48 13.66
C SER A 346 -5.76 42.94 14.51
N ALA A 347 -5.48 43.81 15.47
CA ALA A 347 -6.48 44.51 16.23
C ALA A 347 -7.31 45.42 15.30
N PRO A 348 -8.56 45.73 15.67
CA PRO A 348 -9.62 46.26 14.83
C PRO A 348 -9.33 47.64 14.23
#